data_635646ddfef0fefeddc5b4e0a309f735
#
_entry.id   635646ddfef0fefeddc5b4e0a309f735
#
_cell.length_a   1.000
_cell.length_b   1.000
_cell.length_c   1.000
_cell.angle_alpha   90.00
_cell.angle_beta   90.00
_cell.angle_gamma   90.00
#
_symmetry.space_group_name_H-M   'P 1'
#
loop_
_entity.id
_entity.type
_entity.pdbx_description
1 polymer ?
#
loop_
_entity_poly.entity_id
_entity_poly.type
_entity_poly.pdbx_seq_one_letter_code
_entity_poly.pdbx_strand_id
1 'polypeptide(L)'
;MPAVTTKFTNDDQLDLVMFEKNIHAQLDAGVHGIILGGTLGEASTLLDDEKRTLVREAVRIVDGKVPVIINIAEQTTVAAIDAARKAVEDGASGLMMLPPMRYKADDRETIVYYRTVANSTELPIMIYNNPVDYGIEVTHEMFAKLLDACSNIQAVKESTRDLSNITRLKNRFGDRLAILSGVDTLALESLFMGADGWVAGLVCAFPAETVAIYELAKAGRSAEALEIYRWFLPLLELDINTKLVQNIKLAEVATGIGTENVRAPRLPLIGEERNKVLAIIENGLKSRPSLPDYKNIYSEA
;
A
#
# COMPACT_ATOMS: atom_id res chain seq x y z
N MET A 1 -2.76 -2.07 5.88
CA MET A 1 -1.79 -0.94 5.78
C MET A 1 -2.15 -0.08 4.57
N PRO A 2 -2.49 1.21 4.71
CA PRO A 2 -2.73 2.11 3.58
C PRO A 2 -1.46 2.40 2.78
N ALA A 3 -1.56 2.34 1.46
CA ALA A 3 -0.62 2.96 0.54
C ALA A 3 -1.11 4.40 0.29
N VAL A 4 -0.68 5.34 1.13
CA VAL A 4 -1.28 6.68 1.22
C VAL A 4 -1.04 7.50 -0.04
N THR A 5 -2.11 8.17 -0.53
CA THR A 5 -2.02 9.15 -1.61
C THR A 5 -1.30 10.42 -1.12
N THR A 6 -0.46 11.01 -1.95
CA THR A 6 0.10 12.33 -1.66
C THR A 6 -0.95 13.41 -1.88
N LYS A 7 -1.09 14.33 -0.94
CA LYS A 7 -2.03 15.44 -1.03
C LYS A 7 -1.31 16.66 -1.61
N PHE A 8 -1.93 17.28 -2.61
CA PHE A 8 -1.43 18.50 -3.23
C PHE A 8 -2.44 19.61 -3.11
N THR A 9 -1.94 20.83 -2.99
CA THR A 9 -2.71 22.07 -3.10
C THR A 9 -3.01 22.39 -4.57
N ASN A 10 -3.83 23.40 -4.84
CA ASN A 10 -4.15 23.84 -6.22
C ASN A 10 -2.94 24.44 -6.95
N ASP A 11 -1.93 24.88 -6.22
CA ASP A 11 -0.67 25.45 -6.73
C ASP A 11 0.49 24.44 -6.69
N ASP A 12 0.15 23.15 -6.69
CA ASP A 12 1.08 22.03 -6.85
C ASP A 12 2.10 21.85 -5.69
N GLN A 13 1.79 22.36 -4.50
CA GLN A 13 2.60 22.15 -3.30
C GLN A 13 2.06 20.96 -2.51
N LEU A 14 2.86 20.42 -1.59
CA LEU A 14 2.38 19.42 -0.63
C LEU A 14 1.32 20.05 0.29
N ASP A 15 0.14 19.44 0.36
CA ASP A 15 -0.91 19.82 1.32
C ASP A 15 -0.75 19.00 2.61
N LEU A 16 0.13 19.47 3.48
CA LEU A 16 0.44 18.79 4.74
C LEU A 16 -0.75 18.81 5.72
N VAL A 17 -1.65 19.79 5.63
CA VAL A 17 -2.85 19.87 6.47
C VAL A 17 -3.82 18.73 6.11
N MET A 18 -4.10 18.56 4.82
CA MET A 18 -4.96 17.48 4.36
C MET A 18 -4.29 16.10 4.50
N PHE A 19 -2.96 16.04 4.36
CA PHE A 19 -2.18 14.83 4.62
C PHE A 19 -2.32 14.40 6.09
N GLU A 20 -2.13 15.31 7.04
CA GLU A 20 -2.31 15.04 8.48
C GLU A 20 -3.73 14.57 8.79
N LYS A 21 -4.76 15.24 8.23
CA LYS A 21 -6.17 14.84 8.38
C LYS A 21 -6.41 13.41 7.90
N ASN A 22 -5.84 13.02 6.75
CA ASN A 22 -5.97 11.66 6.23
C ASN A 22 -5.27 10.64 7.14
N ILE A 23 -4.02 10.91 7.57
CA ILE A 23 -3.30 10.01 8.48
C ILE A 23 -4.07 9.80 9.79
N HIS A 24 -4.64 10.86 10.38
CA HIS A 24 -5.48 10.70 11.57
C HIS A 24 -6.70 9.82 11.31
N ALA A 25 -7.41 9.98 10.19
CA ALA A 25 -8.53 9.11 9.83
C ALA A 25 -8.12 7.63 9.69
N GLN A 26 -6.91 7.37 9.17
CA GLN A 26 -6.34 6.02 9.10
C GLN A 26 -6.07 5.46 10.52
N LEU A 27 -5.41 6.23 11.37
CA LEU A 27 -5.11 5.83 12.76
C LEU A 27 -6.39 5.59 13.56
N ASP A 28 -7.37 6.47 13.43
CA ASP A 28 -8.66 6.35 14.11
C ASP A 28 -9.43 5.09 13.68
N ALA A 29 -9.26 4.65 12.45
CA ALA A 29 -9.84 3.38 11.97
C ALA A 29 -9.09 2.15 12.49
N GLY A 30 -7.86 2.28 12.99
CA GLY A 30 -7.07 1.18 13.52
C GLY A 30 -6.16 0.49 12.49
N VAL A 31 -5.62 1.23 11.52
CA VAL A 31 -4.64 0.66 10.58
C VAL A 31 -3.35 0.24 11.27
N HIS A 32 -2.67 -0.78 10.75
CA HIS A 32 -1.48 -1.40 11.34
C HIS A 32 -0.15 -0.86 10.82
N GLY A 33 -0.16 0.20 10.03
CA GLY A 33 1.02 0.85 9.49
C GLY A 33 0.66 1.80 8.35
N ILE A 34 1.59 2.67 7.97
CA ILE A 34 1.43 3.67 6.90
C ILE A 34 2.52 3.42 5.87
N ILE A 35 2.15 3.35 4.59
CA ILE A 35 3.09 3.23 3.47
C ILE A 35 3.01 4.49 2.63
N LEU A 36 4.17 5.13 2.40
CA LEU A 36 4.31 6.39 1.66
C LEU A 36 5.05 6.18 0.34
N GLY A 37 4.83 7.07 -0.61
CA GLY A 37 5.61 7.13 -1.84
C GLY A 37 5.50 5.89 -2.73
N GLY A 38 4.38 5.15 -2.66
CA GLY A 38 4.05 4.10 -3.62
C GLY A 38 3.51 4.68 -4.94
N THR A 39 3.06 3.81 -5.83
CA THR A 39 2.41 4.23 -7.09
C THR A 39 1.22 5.13 -6.84
N LEU A 40 0.37 4.75 -5.88
CA LEU A 40 -0.77 5.54 -5.44
C LEU A 40 -0.35 6.86 -4.78
N GLY A 41 0.78 6.88 -4.07
CA GLY A 41 1.40 8.07 -3.50
C GLY A 41 2.13 8.96 -4.52
N GLU A 42 1.97 8.69 -5.83
CA GLU A 42 2.55 9.48 -6.93
C GLU A 42 4.09 9.61 -6.86
N ALA A 43 4.79 8.58 -6.39
CA ALA A 43 6.25 8.58 -6.19
C ALA A 43 7.05 9.11 -7.39
N SER A 44 6.57 8.85 -8.62
CA SER A 44 7.25 9.28 -9.86
C SER A 44 7.22 10.78 -10.11
N THR A 45 6.42 11.54 -9.37
CA THR A 45 6.27 12.99 -9.50
C THR A 45 6.76 13.76 -8.27
N LEU A 46 7.18 13.05 -7.22
CA LEU A 46 7.71 13.65 -6.00
C LEU A 46 9.20 13.95 -6.15
N LEU A 47 9.58 15.14 -5.71
CA LEU A 47 10.97 15.50 -5.49
C LEU A 47 11.52 14.76 -4.26
N ASP A 48 12.82 14.62 -4.18
CA ASP A 48 13.47 13.92 -3.06
C ASP A 48 13.17 14.58 -1.71
N ASP A 49 13.27 15.90 -1.62
CA ASP A 49 12.96 16.65 -0.39
C ASP A 49 11.48 16.55 0.01
N GLU A 50 10.58 16.38 -0.96
CA GLU A 50 9.16 16.16 -0.70
C GLU A 50 8.92 14.76 -0.10
N LYS A 51 9.57 13.72 -0.62
CA LYS A 51 9.53 12.38 -0.05
C LYS A 51 9.99 12.40 1.40
N ARG A 52 11.11 13.08 1.68
CA ARG A 52 11.65 13.26 3.03
C ARG A 52 10.68 14.00 3.95
N THR A 53 10.06 15.07 3.46
CA THR A 53 9.06 15.85 4.21
C THR A 53 7.86 14.97 4.58
N LEU A 54 7.33 14.19 3.64
CA LEU A 54 6.22 13.27 3.90
C LEU A 54 6.56 12.21 4.96
N VAL A 55 7.79 11.66 4.93
CA VAL A 55 8.22 10.68 5.95
C VAL A 55 8.28 11.34 7.33
N ARG A 56 8.95 12.49 7.47
CA ARG A 56 9.07 13.20 8.76
C ARG A 56 7.71 13.58 9.33
N GLU A 57 6.82 14.11 8.48
CA GLU A 57 5.46 14.46 8.90
C GLU A 57 4.65 13.22 9.32
N ALA A 58 4.71 12.13 8.56
CA ALA A 58 4.02 10.90 8.94
C ALA A 58 4.56 10.34 10.27
N VAL A 59 5.89 10.33 10.46
CA VAL A 59 6.52 9.89 11.72
C VAL A 59 6.05 10.76 12.89
N ARG A 60 6.02 12.09 12.70
CA ARG A 60 5.52 13.05 13.70
C ARG A 60 4.06 12.78 14.08
N ILE A 61 3.19 12.62 13.07
CA ILE A 61 1.74 12.44 13.26
C ILE A 61 1.43 11.08 13.91
N VAL A 62 2.11 10.03 13.43
CA VAL A 62 1.90 8.66 13.92
C VAL A 62 2.37 8.50 15.35
N ASP A 63 3.40 9.23 15.78
CA ASP A 63 3.94 9.26 17.15
C ASP A 63 4.16 7.83 17.73
N GLY A 64 4.80 6.98 16.94
CA GLY A 64 5.15 5.61 17.33
C GLY A 64 3.99 4.61 17.43
N LYS A 65 2.73 5.00 17.14
CA LYS A 65 1.56 4.11 17.26
C LYS A 65 1.57 2.97 16.25
N VAL A 66 2.06 3.23 15.04
CA VAL A 66 2.19 2.25 13.97
C VAL A 66 3.46 2.51 13.14
N PRO A 67 4.04 1.51 12.44
CA PRO A 67 5.21 1.73 11.59
C PRO A 67 4.90 2.63 10.38
N VAL A 68 5.87 3.48 10.03
CA VAL A 68 5.89 4.29 8.81
C VAL A 68 6.89 3.68 7.84
N ILE A 69 6.43 3.28 6.67
CA ILE A 69 7.22 2.62 5.63
C ILE A 69 7.29 3.56 4.42
N ILE A 70 8.50 3.76 3.87
CA ILE A 70 8.68 4.49 2.61
C ILE A 70 8.97 3.54 1.46
N ASN A 71 8.35 3.79 0.32
CA ASN A 71 8.61 3.03 -0.89
C ASN A 71 9.86 3.55 -1.61
N ILE A 72 10.73 2.62 -2.03
CA ILE A 72 11.90 2.88 -2.88
C ILE A 72 11.58 2.36 -4.28
N ALA A 73 11.57 3.27 -5.26
CA ALA A 73 11.31 3.00 -6.67
C ALA A 73 12.43 3.61 -7.55
N GLU A 74 13.66 3.52 -7.07
CA GLU A 74 14.80 4.16 -7.70
C GLU A 74 15.35 3.33 -8.88
N GLN A 75 15.88 4.02 -9.88
CA GLN A 75 16.33 3.39 -11.13
C GLN A 75 17.74 2.79 -11.04
N THR A 76 18.52 3.19 -10.04
CA THR A 76 19.89 2.70 -9.84
C THR A 76 20.08 2.22 -8.41
N THR A 77 20.96 1.24 -8.24
CA THR A 77 21.31 0.72 -6.90
C THR A 77 21.87 1.82 -6.00
N VAL A 78 22.68 2.75 -6.55
CA VAL A 78 23.25 3.87 -5.78
C VAL A 78 22.15 4.80 -5.26
N ALA A 79 21.17 5.15 -6.11
CA ALA A 79 20.04 5.97 -5.68
C ALA A 79 19.16 5.25 -4.65
N ALA A 80 18.95 3.94 -4.80
CA ALA A 80 18.19 3.15 -3.83
C ALA A 80 18.88 3.08 -2.44
N ILE A 81 20.21 2.95 -2.41
CA ILE A 81 21.00 3.01 -1.17
C ILE A 81 20.87 4.39 -0.52
N ASP A 82 21.00 5.47 -1.30
CA ASP A 82 20.86 6.83 -0.78
C ASP A 82 19.45 7.09 -0.23
N ALA A 83 18.41 6.61 -0.92
CA ALA A 83 17.03 6.68 -0.46
C ALA A 83 16.83 5.89 0.85
N ALA A 84 17.41 4.69 0.96
CA ALA A 84 17.36 3.89 2.19
C ALA A 84 18.05 4.61 3.38
N ARG A 85 19.21 5.23 3.14
CA ARG A 85 19.92 6.03 4.16
C ARG A 85 19.07 7.23 4.61
N LYS A 86 18.48 7.98 3.68
CA LYS A 86 17.59 9.10 3.98
C LYS A 86 16.34 8.66 4.75
N ALA A 87 15.77 7.49 4.44
CA ALA A 87 14.67 6.92 5.17
C ALA A 87 15.00 6.68 6.66
N VAL A 88 16.21 6.17 6.96
CA VAL A 88 16.69 6.03 8.35
C VAL A 88 16.80 7.39 9.02
N GLU A 89 17.43 8.38 8.36
CA GLU A 89 17.61 9.73 8.89
C GLU A 89 16.26 10.42 9.21
N ASP A 90 15.24 10.16 8.40
CA ASP A 90 13.90 10.76 8.53
C ASP A 90 12.97 9.97 9.47
N GLY A 91 13.46 8.86 10.07
CA GLY A 91 12.76 8.09 11.09
C GLY A 91 11.78 7.04 10.56
N ALA A 92 11.90 6.62 9.29
CA ALA A 92 11.09 5.53 8.77
C ALA A 92 11.33 4.23 9.55
N SER A 93 10.29 3.42 9.71
CA SER A 93 10.34 2.13 10.40
C SER A 93 10.67 0.96 9.47
N GLY A 94 10.60 1.16 8.16
CA GLY A 94 10.84 0.12 7.16
C GLY A 94 10.79 0.66 5.74
N LEU A 95 11.15 -0.22 4.81
CA LEU A 95 11.18 0.07 3.39
C LEU A 95 10.22 -0.88 2.64
N MET A 96 9.52 -0.36 1.64
CA MET A 96 8.93 -1.17 0.58
C MET A 96 9.75 -0.93 -0.69
N MET A 97 10.15 -1.99 -1.39
CA MET A 97 11.06 -1.85 -2.53
C MET A 97 10.49 -2.49 -3.78
N LEU A 98 10.47 -1.72 -4.88
CA LEU A 98 10.23 -2.24 -6.22
C LEU A 98 11.52 -2.83 -6.82
N PRO A 99 11.40 -3.76 -7.80
CA PRO A 99 12.56 -4.19 -8.59
C PRO A 99 13.08 -3.04 -9.47
N PRO A 100 14.29 -3.15 -10.04
CA PRO A 100 14.82 -2.14 -10.98
C PRO A 100 14.05 -2.17 -12.29
N MET A 101 13.08 -1.26 -12.48
CA MET A 101 12.04 -1.31 -13.51
C MET A 101 12.39 -0.60 -14.84
N ARG A 102 13.54 0.09 -14.95
CA ARG A 102 13.87 0.90 -16.14
C ARG A 102 14.13 0.06 -17.39
N TYR A 103 14.53 -1.17 -17.18
CA TYR A 103 14.70 -2.21 -18.16
C TYR A 103 14.28 -3.55 -17.52
N LYS A 104 14.11 -4.59 -18.31
CA LYS A 104 13.79 -5.91 -17.76
C LYS A 104 15.06 -6.56 -17.23
N ALA A 105 15.39 -6.29 -15.96
CA ALA A 105 16.49 -6.94 -15.26
C ALA A 105 16.27 -8.46 -15.19
N ASP A 106 17.33 -9.23 -15.29
CA ASP A 106 17.30 -10.67 -15.09
C ASP A 106 17.27 -11.03 -13.59
N ASP A 107 17.14 -12.32 -13.29
CA ASP A 107 17.08 -12.84 -11.92
C ASP A 107 18.34 -12.49 -11.12
N ARG A 108 19.52 -12.57 -11.75
CA ARG A 108 20.81 -12.27 -11.10
C ARG A 108 20.91 -10.80 -10.75
N GLU A 109 20.58 -9.93 -11.69
CA GLU A 109 20.60 -8.47 -11.50
C GLU A 109 19.61 -8.05 -10.42
N THR A 110 18.40 -8.61 -10.45
CA THR A 110 17.36 -8.34 -9.44
C THR A 110 17.77 -8.80 -8.04
N ILE A 111 18.36 -10.00 -7.90
CA ILE A 111 18.88 -10.50 -6.62
C ILE A 111 20.00 -9.61 -6.11
N VAL A 112 20.95 -9.23 -6.97
CA VAL A 112 22.08 -8.37 -6.58
C VAL A 112 21.59 -7.00 -6.15
N TYR A 113 20.61 -6.42 -6.86
CA TYR A 113 20.00 -5.15 -6.49
C TYR A 113 19.40 -5.19 -5.07
N TYR A 114 18.46 -6.11 -4.80
CA TYR A 114 17.84 -6.23 -3.49
C TYR A 114 18.85 -6.50 -2.38
N ARG A 115 19.77 -7.44 -2.60
CA ARG A 115 20.82 -7.78 -1.62
C ARG A 115 21.72 -6.61 -1.30
N THR A 116 22.11 -5.82 -2.32
CA THR A 116 23.01 -4.67 -2.12
C THR A 116 22.33 -3.59 -1.30
N VAL A 117 21.06 -3.28 -1.56
CA VAL A 117 20.30 -2.31 -0.77
C VAL A 117 20.02 -2.86 0.64
N ALA A 118 19.62 -4.12 0.77
CA ALA A 118 19.38 -4.75 2.07
C ALA A 118 20.61 -4.70 2.98
N ASN A 119 21.81 -4.92 2.42
CA ASN A 119 23.07 -4.84 3.18
C ASN A 119 23.50 -3.41 3.54
N SER A 120 22.83 -2.39 3.02
CA SER A 120 23.16 -0.98 3.30
C SER A 120 22.31 -0.37 4.43
N THR A 121 21.38 -1.13 4.99
CA THR A 121 20.44 -0.64 6.03
C THR A 121 20.03 -1.76 6.98
N GLU A 122 19.71 -1.40 8.22
CA GLU A 122 19.10 -2.31 9.20
C GLU A 122 17.56 -2.31 9.13
N LEU A 123 16.95 -1.41 8.36
CA LEU A 123 15.51 -1.33 8.26
C LEU A 123 14.93 -2.62 7.65
N PRO A 124 13.79 -3.13 8.17
CA PRO A 124 13.06 -4.22 7.55
C PRO A 124 12.56 -3.82 6.16
N ILE A 125 12.62 -4.77 5.24
CA ILE A 125 12.27 -4.58 3.82
C ILE A 125 11.11 -5.47 3.44
N MET A 126 10.10 -4.86 2.82
CA MET A 126 9.02 -5.50 2.10
C MET A 126 9.32 -5.43 0.59
N ILE A 127 9.45 -6.56 -0.07
CA ILE A 127 9.58 -6.61 -1.54
C ILE A 127 8.20 -6.41 -2.17
N TYR A 128 8.09 -5.48 -3.13
CA TYR A 128 6.87 -5.30 -3.91
C TYR A 128 6.94 -6.15 -5.18
N ASN A 129 6.23 -7.27 -5.18
CA ASN A 129 6.17 -8.21 -6.30
C ASN A 129 4.91 -7.96 -7.15
N ASN A 130 5.06 -7.20 -8.23
CA ASN A 130 3.98 -6.86 -9.16
C ASN A 130 4.45 -6.97 -10.62
N PRO A 131 4.60 -8.20 -11.14
CA PRO A 131 5.06 -8.40 -12.50
C PRO A 131 4.08 -7.92 -13.56
N VAL A 132 2.79 -7.78 -13.23
CA VAL A 132 1.76 -7.30 -14.16
C VAL A 132 2.02 -5.86 -14.56
N ASP A 133 2.37 -4.99 -13.61
CA ASP A 133 2.57 -3.56 -13.89
C ASP A 133 4.04 -3.22 -14.16
N TYR A 134 5.00 -3.98 -13.60
CA TYR A 134 6.43 -3.64 -13.67
C TYR A 134 7.27 -4.60 -14.49
N GLY A 135 6.71 -5.72 -14.98
CA GLY A 135 7.37 -6.62 -15.93
C GLY A 135 8.48 -7.49 -15.34
N ILE A 136 8.76 -7.39 -14.03
CA ILE A 136 9.75 -8.20 -13.31
C ILE A 136 9.04 -8.95 -12.19
N GLU A 137 9.12 -10.27 -12.21
CA GLU A 137 8.63 -11.14 -11.14
C GLU A 137 9.78 -11.53 -10.22
N VAL A 138 9.58 -11.37 -8.91
CA VAL A 138 10.46 -11.96 -7.92
C VAL A 138 9.96 -13.38 -7.64
N THR A 139 10.65 -14.35 -8.24
CA THR A 139 10.27 -15.78 -8.17
C THR A 139 10.56 -16.38 -6.80
N HIS A 140 9.98 -17.55 -6.53
CA HIS A 140 10.23 -18.29 -5.27
C HIS A 140 11.72 -18.63 -5.08
N GLU A 141 12.45 -18.91 -6.16
CA GLU A 141 13.88 -19.17 -6.10
C GLU A 141 14.69 -17.93 -5.75
N MET A 142 14.25 -16.76 -6.25
CA MET A 142 14.86 -15.49 -5.89
C MET A 142 14.57 -15.16 -4.42
N PHE A 143 13.34 -15.33 -3.95
CA PHE A 143 13.00 -15.18 -2.53
C PHE A 143 13.87 -16.10 -1.66
N ALA A 144 14.04 -17.36 -1.99
CA ALA A 144 14.89 -18.26 -1.22
C ALA A 144 16.32 -17.70 -1.06
N LYS A 145 16.96 -17.29 -2.17
CA LYS A 145 18.30 -16.72 -2.15
C LYS A 145 18.39 -15.41 -1.38
N LEU A 146 17.35 -14.58 -1.45
CA LEU A 146 17.31 -13.30 -0.75
C LEU A 146 17.11 -13.50 0.76
N LEU A 147 16.19 -14.38 1.16
CA LEU A 147 15.91 -14.67 2.56
C LEU A 147 17.07 -15.38 3.27
N ASP A 148 17.83 -16.22 2.55
CA ASP A 148 19.05 -16.84 3.06
C ASP A 148 20.18 -15.82 3.29
N ALA A 149 20.25 -14.79 2.43
CA ALA A 149 21.35 -13.81 2.45
C ALA A 149 21.06 -12.56 3.30
N CYS A 150 19.79 -12.20 3.51
CA CYS A 150 19.38 -10.92 4.10
C CYS A 150 18.28 -11.14 5.16
N SER A 151 18.63 -11.02 6.44
CA SER A 151 17.69 -11.20 7.55
C SER A 151 16.62 -10.10 7.63
N ASN A 152 16.92 -8.91 7.11
CA ASN A 152 16.04 -7.76 7.09
C ASN A 152 15.04 -7.75 5.92
N ILE A 153 15.13 -8.65 4.94
CA ILE A 153 14.02 -8.90 4.01
C ILE A 153 13.01 -9.78 4.74
N GLN A 154 11.84 -9.21 5.09
CA GLN A 154 10.89 -9.82 6.01
C GLN A 154 9.49 -9.99 5.44
N ALA A 155 9.14 -9.23 4.38
CA ALA A 155 7.79 -9.24 3.84
C ALA A 155 7.77 -9.15 2.31
N VAL A 156 6.63 -9.54 1.74
CA VAL A 156 6.27 -9.29 0.34
C VAL A 156 4.89 -8.64 0.25
N LYS A 157 4.78 -7.57 -0.54
CA LYS A 157 3.51 -7.12 -1.10
C LYS A 157 3.26 -7.92 -2.37
N GLU A 158 2.35 -8.88 -2.29
CA GLU A 158 2.06 -9.83 -3.37
C GLU A 158 0.96 -9.30 -4.29
N SER A 159 1.31 -9.02 -5.53
CA SER A 159 0.43 -8.44 -6.55
C SER A 159 0.51 -9.16 -7.90
N THR A 160 0.88 -10.44 -7.91
CA THR A 160 0.92 -11.25 -9.15
C THR A 160 -0.46 -11.52 -9.73
N ARG A 161 -1.53 -11.26 -8.96
CA ARG A 161 -2.93 -11.62 -9.26
C ARG A 161 -3.20 -13.12 -9.33
N ASP A 162 -2.27 -13.94 -8.85
CA ASP A 162 -2.45 -15.38 -8.68
C ASP A 162 -2.63 -15.70 -7.18
N LEU A 163 -3.88 -15.94 -6.76
CA LEU A 163 -4.21 -16.27 -5.38
C LEU A 163 -3.47 -17.50 -4.87
N SER A 164 -3.21 -18.48 -5.72
CA SER A 164 -2.47 -19.70 -5.32
C SER A 164 -1.01 -19.42 -5.00
N ASN A 165 -0.47 -18.25 -5.46
CA ASN A 165 0.87 -17.83 -5.10
C ASN A 165 1.01 -17.52 -3.59
N ILE A 166 -0.05 -17.00 -2.95
CA ILE A 166 -0.09 -16.80 -1.49
C ILE A 166 0.19 -18.14 -0.77
N THR A 167 -0.57 -19.18 -1.13
CA THR A 167 -0.40 -20.53 -0.53
C THR A 167 0.98 -21.10 -0.82
N ARG A 168 1.50 -20.95 -2.05
CA ARG A 168 2.85 -21.44 -2.40
C ARG A 168 3.95 -20.76 -1.60
N LEU A 169 3.87 -19.43 -1.44
CA LEU A 169 4.81 -18.66 -0.62
C LEU A 169 4.74 -19.08 0.85
N LYS A 170 3.52 -19.20 1.40
CA LYS A 170 3.31 -19.62 2.80
C LYS A 170 3.85 -21.03 3.05
N ASN A 171 3.57 -21.98 2.15
CA ASN A 171 4.08 -23.35 2.26
C ASN A 171 5.62 -23.42 2.19
N ARG A 172 6.25 -22.55 1.41
CA ARG A 172 7.71 -22.60 1.23
C ARG A 172 8.47 -21.85 2.32
N PHE A 173 7.96 -20.70 2.77
CA PHE A 173 8.71 -19.79 3.64
C PHE A 173 8.12 -19.67 5.05
N GLY A 174 6.90 -20.15 5.28
CA GLY A 174 6.23 -20.09 6.59
C GLY A 174 6.22 -18.68 7.16
N ASP A 175 6.63 -18.56 8.41
CA ASP A 175 6.68 -17.27 9.13
C ASP A 175 7.96 -16.46 8.86
N ARG A 176 8.90 -17.00 8.04
CA ARG A 176 10.10 -16.27 7.64
C ARG A 176 9.78 -15.12 6.68
N LEU A 177 8.65 -15.18 5.96
CA LEU A 177 8.21 -14.16 5.02
C LEU A 177 6.75 -13.81 5.29
N ALA A 178 6.49 -12.59 5.77
CA ALA A 178 5.13 -12.07 5.87
C ALA A 178 4.59 -11.75 4.46
N ILE A 179 3.36 -12.20 4.17
CA ILE A 179 2.74 -12.03 2.86
C ILE A 179 1.57 -11.06 2.99
N LEU A 180 1.65 -9.91 2.32
CA LEU A 180 0.59 -8.92 2.29
C LEU A 180 -0.04 -8.88 0.89
N SER A 181 -1.36 -9.05 0.81
CA SER A 181 -2.08 -8.85 -0.45
C SER A 181 -1.89 -7.42 -0.95
N GLY A 182 -1.56 -7.27 -2.22
CA GLY A 182 -1.34 -5.95 -2.83
C GLY A 182 -2.36 -5.61 -3.91
N VAL A 183 -3.47 -6.38 -4.01
CA VAL A 183 -4.54 -6.17 -4.99
C VAL A 183 -5.87 -6.08 -4.24
N ASP A 184 -6.48 -4.90 -4.22
CA ASP A 184 -7.66 -4.61 -3.42
C ASP A 184 -8.84 -5.57 -3.70
N THR A 185 -9.08 -5.91 -4.97
CA THR A 185 -10.15 -6.81 -5.38
C THR A 185 -9.90 -8.29 -5.14
N LEU A 186 -8.74 -8.66 -4.60
CA LEU A 186 -8.36 -10.04 -4.25
C LEU A 186 -7.96 -10.17 -2.78
N ALA A 187 -8.20 -9.12 -1.98
CA ALA A 187 -7.65 -9.04 -0.63
C ALA A 187 -8.30 -10.03 0.33
N LEU A 188 -9.63 -10.16 0.30
CA LEU A 188 -10.34 -11.07 1.20
C LEU A 188 -9.97 -12.52 0.92
N GLU A 189 -9.96 -12.90 -0.36
CA GLU A 189 -9.54 -14.23 -0.79
C GLU A 189 -8.08 -14.51 -0.40
N SER A 190 -7.20 -13.51 -0.55
CA SER A 190 -5.80 -13.63 -0.14
C SER A 190 -5.65 -13.91 1.36
N LEU A 191 -6.45 -13.24 2.21
CA LEU A 191 -6.47 -13.47 3.65
C LEU A 191 -6.91 -14.91 3.97
N PHE A 192 -7.92 -15.44 3.28
CA PHE A 192 -8.36 -16.81 3.43
C PHE A 192 -7.32 -17.84 2.91
N MET A 193 -6.49 -17.46 1.94
CA MET A 193 -5.37 -18.31 1.47
C MET A 193 -4.13 -18.21 2.37
N GLY A 194 -4.16 -17.45 3.45
CA GLY A 194 -3.11 -17.37 4.45
C GLY A 194 -2.23 -16.13 4.37
N ALA A 195 -2.64 -15.08 3.66
CA ALA A 195 -1.96 -13.79 3.72
C ALA A 195 -1.99 -13.23 5.15
N ASP A 196 -0.87 -12.64 5.57
CA ASP A 196 -0.70 -12.06 6.90
C ASP A 196 -1.34 -10.67 7.00
N GLY A 197 -1.50 -9.99 5.85
CA GLY A 197 -2.05 -8.64 5.81
C GLY A 197 -2.50 -8.19 4.42
N TRP A 198 -2.81 -6.92 4.34
CA TRP A 198 -3.27 -6.24 3.13
C TRP A 198 -2.64 -4.86 3.02
N VAL A 199 -1.94 -4.59 1.91
CA VAL A 199 -1.50 -3.25 1.50
C VAL A 199 -2.57 -2.69 0.56
N ALA A 200 -3.45 -1.88 1.10
CA ALA A 200 -4.65 -1.41 0.41
C ALA A 200 -4.48 -0.02 -0.21
N GLY A 201 -5.20 0.23 -1.30
CA GLY A 201 -5.28 1.53 -1.96
C GLY A 201 -6.52 2.30 -1.53
N LEU A 202 -7.71 1.71 -1.68
CA LEU A 202 -8.97 2.39 -1.39
C LEU A 202 -9.20 2.67 0.11
N VAL A 203 -8.44 2.05 1.00
CA VAL A 203 -8.37 2.37 2.43
C VAL A 203 -8.14 3.88 2.67
N CYS A 204 -7.48 4.58 1.74
CA CYS A 204 -7.24 6.02 1.83
C CYS A 204 -8.54 6.83 1.91
N ALA A 205 -9.64 6.31 1.33
CA ALA A 205 -10.97 6.91 1.38
C ALA A 205 -11.93 6.19 2.35
N PHE A 206 -11.75 4.88 2.58
CA PHE A 206 -12.63 4.03 3.39
C PHE A 206 -11.85 3.22 4.42
N PRO A 207 -11.17 3.88 5.38
CA PRO A 207 -10.29 3.19 6.31
C PRO A 207 -11.04 2.22 7.24
N ALA A 208 -12.20 2.60 7.75
CA ALA A 208 -12.95 1.78 8.70
C ALA A 208 -13.44 0.46 8.08
N GLU A 209 -13.96 0.50 6.86
CA GLU A 209 -14.44 -0.69 6.13
C GLU A 209 -13.30 -1.64 5.80
N THR A 210 -12.16 -1.08 5.35
CA THR A 210 -10.97 -1.87 5.03
C THR A 210 -10.43 -2.59 6.26
N VAL A 211 -10.34 -1.89 7.40
CA VAL A 211 -9.89 -2.50 8.67
C VAL A 211 -10.90 -3.51 9.16
N ALA A 212 -12.21 -3.22 9.10
CA ALA A 212 -13.26 -4.15 9.51
C ALA A 212 -13.20 -5.47 8.74
N ILE A 213 -13.04 -5.42 7.41
CA ILE A 213 -12.88 -6.62 6.58
C ILE A 213 -11.67 -7.44 7.05
N TYR A 214 -10.52 -6.79 7.27
CA TYR A 214 -9.31 -7.46 7.73
C TYR A 214 -9.50 -8.13 9.10
N GLU A 215 -9.99 -7.39 10.09
CA GLU A 215 -10.17 -7.90 11.47
C GLU A 215 -11.19 -9.04 11.52
N LEU A 216 -12.31 -8.92 10.81
CA LEU A 216 -13.31 -9.97 10.72
C LEU A 216 -12.76 -11.24 10.05
N ALA A 217 -12.00 -11.09 8.97
CA ALA A 217 -11.37 -12.21 8.29
C ALA A 217 -10.37 -12.93 9.20
N LYS A 218 -9.51 -12.18 9.91
CA LYS A 218 -8.52 -12.74 10.86
C LYS A 218 -9.16 -13.39 12.07
N ALA A 219 -10.31 -12.90 12.52
CA ALA A 219 -11.10 -13.50 13.60
C ALA A 219 -11.94 -14.71 13.18
N GLY A 220 -11.89 -15.12 11.89
CA GLY A 220 -12.69 -16.22 11.36
C GLY A 220 -14.18 -15.88 11.13
N ARG A 221 -14.58 -14.59 11.27
CA ARG A 221 -15.95 -14.10 11.00
C ARG A 221 -16.16 -13.87 9.50
N SER A 222 -15.93 -14.92 8.72
CA SER A 222 -15.86 -14.88 7.25
C SER A 222 -17.14 -14.37 6.57
N ALA A 223 -18.31 -14.72 7.10
CA ALA A 223 -19.59 -14.30 6.53
C ALA A 223 -19.78 -12.79 6.62
N GLU A 224 -19.42 -12.19 7.75
CA GLU A 224 -19.52 -10.75 7.98
C GLU A 224 -18.48 -9.97 7.16
N ALA A 225 -17.25 -10.48 7.09
CA ALA A 225 -16.23 -9.90 6.22
C ALA A 225 -16.68 -9.90 4.76
N LEU A 226 -17.28 -11.01 4.29
CA LEU A 226 -17.77 -11.14 2.92
C LEU A 226 -18.95 -10.22 2.62
N GLU A 227 -19.85 -9.97 3.57
CA GLU A 227 -20.96 -9.03 3.41
C GLU A 227 -20.44 -7.60 3.14
N ILE A 228 -19.50 -7.12 3.96
CA ILE A 228 -18.88 -5.81 3.76
C ILE A 228 -18.09 -5.78 2.45
N TYR A 229 -17.34 -6.83 2.14
CA TYR A 229 -16.51 -6.90 0.94
C TYR A 229 -17.33 -6.89 -0.35
N ARG A 230 -18.51 -7.54 -0.38
CA ARG A 230 -19.45 -7.51 -1.52
C ARG A 230 -19.97 -6.10 -1.79
N TRP A 231 -20.30 -5.36 -0.75
CA TRP A 231 -20.67 -3.96 -0.88
C TRP A 231 -19.50 -3.12 -1.40
N PHE A 232 -18.29 -3.43 -0.92
CA PHE A 232 -17.08 -2.66 -1.21
C PHE A 232 -16.51 -2.93 -2.60
N LEU A 233 -16.76 -4.09 -3.19
CA LEU A 233 -16.12 -4.52 -4.44
C LEU A 233 -16.24 -3.51 -5.59
N PRO A 234 -17.38 -2.88 -5.90
CA PRO A 234 -17.44 -1.89 -6.97
C PRO A 234 -16.55 -0.65 -6.71
N LEU A 235 -16.31 -0.33 -5.45
CA LEU A 235 -15.39 0.74 -5.05
C LEU A 235 -13.93 0.27 -5.16
N LEU A 236 -13.61 -0.96 -4.74
CA LEU A 236 -12.28 -1.55 -4.85
C LEU A 236 -11.82 -1.68 -6.32
N GLU A 237 -12.75 -1.86 -7.26
CA GLU A 237 -12.46 -1.88 -8.69
C GLU A 237 -11.92 -0.54 -9.22
N LEU A 238 -12.09 0.56 -8.49
CA LEU A 238 -11.48 1.84 -8.80
C LEU A 238 -9.95 1.83 -8.66
N ASP A 239 -9.39 0.90 -7.87
CA ASP A 239 -7.95 0.74 -7.65
C ASP A 239 -7.26 -0.08 -8.76
N ILE A 240 -7.98 -0.91 -9.52
CA ILE A 240 -7.41 -1.75 -10.59
C ILE A 240 -7.46 -1.10 -11.98
N ASN A 241 -7.40 0.21 -12.04
CA ASN A 241 -7.54 1.02 -13.23
C ASN A 241 -6.26 1.84 -13.47
N THR A 242 -5.94 2.21 -14.71
CA THR A 242 -4.79 3.07 -15.02
C THR A 242 -4.87 4.46 -14.37
N LYS A 243 -6.07 4.90 -13.99
CA LYS A 243 -6.34 6.15 -13.28
C LYS A 243 -6.65 5.94 -11.79
N LEU A 244 -6.12 4.89 -11.19
CA LEU A 244 -6.34 4.54 -9.79
C LEU A 244 -6.10 5.73 -8.84
N VAL A 245 -5.07 6.52 -9.07
CA VAL A 245 -4.74 7.69 -8.24
C VAL A 245 -5.87 8.71 -8.25
N GLN A 246 -6.32 9.09 -9.45
CA GLN A 246 -7.40 10.05 -9.62
C GLN A 246 -8.73 9.54 -9.03
N ASN A 247 -9.02 8.25 -9.26
CA ASN A 247 -10.23 7.60 -8.75
C ASN A 247 -10.28 7.62 -7.22
N ILE A 248 -9.19 7.19 -6.58
CA ILE A 248 -9.11 7.11 -5.12
C ILE A 248 -9.12 8.50 -4.49
N LYS A 249 -8.41 9.47 -5.07
CA LYS A 249 -8.45 10.85 -4.61
C LYS A 249 -9.86 11.45 -4.70
N LEU A 250 -10.60 11.13 -5.75
CA LEU A 250 -12.00 11.56 -5.87
C LEU A 250 -12.89 10.92 -4.79
N ALA A 251 -12.63 9.66 -4.43
CA ALA A 251 -13.30 9.01 -3.30
C ALA A 251 -12.92 9.64 -1.95
N GLU A 252 -11.66 10.05 -1.76
CA GLU A 252 -11.22 10.77 -0.56
C GLU A 252 -11.92 12.13 -0.41
N VAL A 253 -12.17 12.85 -1.52
CA VAL A 253 -12.97 14.07 -1.50
C VAL A 253 -14.39 13.78 -1.03
N ALA A 254 -15.02 12.73 -1.57
CA ALA A 254 -16.39 12.36 -1.22
C ALA A 254 -16.55 11.92 0.26
N THR A 255 -15.48 11.40 0.87
CA THR A 255 -15.44 11.06 2.30
C THR A 255 -14.90 12.17 3.18
N GLY A 256 -14.46 13.29 2.59
CA GLY A 256 -14.02 14.47 3.32
C GLY A 256 -12.61 14.40 3.90
N ILE A 257 -11.77 13.45 3.46
CA ILE A 257 -10.41 13.21 3.99
C ILE A 257 -9.29 13.33 2.94
N GLY A 258 -9.55 14.00 1.81
CA GLY A 258 -8.55 14.21 0.77
C GLY A 258 -8.88 15.33 -0.20
N THR A 259 -8.04 15.49 -1.20
CA THR A 259 -8.19 16.40 -2.33
C THR A 259 -8.11 15.61 -3.64
N GLU A 260 -8.74 16.10 -4.73
CA GLU A 260 -8.63 15.47 -6.05
C GLU A 260 -7.41 15.93 -6.85
N ASN A 261 -6.59 16.84 -6.29
CA ASN A 261 -5.41 17.38 -6.96
C ASN A 261 -4.37 16.27 -7.20
N VAL A 262 -3.98 16.10 -8.45
CA VAL A 262 -2.91 15.21 -8.89
C VAL A 262 -1.80 16.03 -9.53
N ARG A 263 -0.57 15.53 -9.45
CA ARG A 263 0.59 16.21 -10.04
C ARG A 263 0.81 15.75 -11.48
N ALA A 264 1.09 16.71 -12.38
CA ALA A 264 1.44 16.42 -13.76
C ALA A 264 2.58 15.36 -13.87
N PRO A 265 2.54 14.46 -14.87
CA PRO A 265 1.68 14.44 -16.05
C PRO A 265 0.26 13.90 -15.82
N ARG A 266 -0.12 13.48 -14.58
CA ARG A 266 -1.51 13.12 -14.30
C ARG A 266 -2.38 14.37 -14.39
N LEU A 267 -3.60 14.17 -14.90
CA LEU A 267 -4.62 15.20 -14.98
C LEU A 267 -5.84 14.75 -14.17
N PRO A 268 -6.58 15.69 -13.54
CA PRO A 268 -7.85 15.37 -12.88
C PRO A 268 -8.84 14.69 -13.84
N LEU A 269 -9.72 13.88 -13.31
CA LEU A 269 -10.83 13.32 -14.09
C LEU A 269 -11.79 14.44 -14.52
N ILE A 270 -12.27 14.37 -15.78
CA ILE A 270 -13.23 15.33 -16.33
C ILE A 270 -14.37 14.64 -17.06
N GLY A 271 -15.45 15.38 -17.30
CA GLY A 271 -16.56 14.98 -18.17
C GLY A 271 -17.21 13.64 -17.74
N GLU A 272 -17.51 12.81 -18.72
CA GLU A 272 -18.20 11.53 -18.53
C GLU A 272 -17.42 10.54 -17.68
N GLU A 273 -16.09 10.51 -17.80
CA GLU A 273 -15.23 9.65 -16.99
C GLU A 273 -15.35 9.98 -15.49
N ARG A 274 -15.27 11.27 -15.15
CA ARG A 274 -15.46 11.74 -13.77
C ARG A 274 -16.85 11.40 -13.25
N ASN A 275 -17.87 11.61 -14.06
CA ASN A 275 -19.26 11.32 -13.68
C ASN A 275 -19.49 9.81 -13.41
N LYS A 276 -18.87 8.91 -14.19
CA LYS A 276 -18.93 7.46 -13.95
C LYS A 276 -18.31 7.09 -12.61
N VAL A 277 -17.13 7.62 -12.30
CA VAL A 277 -16.45 7.35 -11.02
C VAL A 277 -17.25 7.92 -9.86
N LEU A 278 -17.78 9.15 -9.96
CA LEU A 278 -18.64 9.75 -8.95
C LEU A 278 -19.89 8.92 -8.71
N ALA A 279 -20.55 8.41 -9.74
CA ALA A 279 -21.73 7.57 -9.59
C ALA A 279 -21.46 6.28 -8.80
N ILE A 280 -20.28 5.65 -9.01
CA ILE A 280 -19.86 4.48 -8.24
C ILE A 280 -19.67 4.86 -6.77
N ILE A 281 -18.94 5.96 -6.51
CA ILE A 281 -18.66 6.44 -5.16
C ILE A 281 -19.96 6.81 -4.42
N GLU A 282 -20.85 7.57 -5.05
CA GLU A 282 -22.12 7.98 -4.48
C GLU A 282 -23.04 6.79 -4.18
N ASN A 283 -23.09 5.79 -5.07
CA ASN A 283 -23.85 4.56 -4.84
C ASN A 283 -23.29 3.78 -3.65
N GLY A 284 -21.97 3.67 -3.56
CA GLY A 284 -21.30 3.06 -2.41
C GLY A 284 -21.65 3.78 -1.10
N LEU A 285 -21.55 5.12 -1.08
CA LEU A 285 -21.89 5.92 0.12
C LEU A 285 -23.36 5.81 0.52
N LYS A 286 -24.30 5.77 -0.44
CA LYS A 286 -25.75 5.62 -0.17
C LYS A 286 -26.10 4.27 0.45
N SER A 287 -25.39 3.22 0.08
CA SER A 287 -25.60 1.85 0.55
C SER A 287 -24.57 1.38 1.58
N ARG A 288 -23.83 2.32 2.17
CA ARG A 288 -22.73 2.04 3.12
C ARG A 288 -23.27 1.22 4.30
N PRO A 289 -22.71 0.03 4.59
CA PRO A 289 -23.18 -0.81 5.68
C PRO A 289 -22.81 -0.24 7.04
N SER A 290 -23.59 -0.60 8.07
CA SER A 290 -23.15 -0.45 9.45
C SER A 290 -22.04 -1.47 9.71
N LEU A 291 -20.95 -1.02 10.32
CA LEU A 291 -19.86 -1.91 10.69
C LEU A 291 -20.08 -2.53 12.07
N PRO A 292 -19.77 -3.81 12.28
CA PRO A 292 -19.70 -4.38 13.63
C PRO A 292 -18.59 -3.73 14.44
N ASP A 293 -18.54 -3.99 15.74
CA ASP A 293 -17.42 -3.55 16.59
C ASP A 293 -16.14 -4.37 16.26
N TYR A 294 -15.49 -3.99 15.18
CA TYR A 294 -14.29 -4.67 14.71
C TYR A 294 -13.04 -4.33 15.52
N LYS A 295 -13.04 -3.21 16.26
CA LYS A 295 -11.89 -2.77 17.06
C LYS A 295 -11.73 -3.59 18.34
N ASN A 296 -12.82 -4.13 18.88
CA ASN A 296 -12.83 -4.90 20.11
C ASN A 296 -13.03 -6.41 19.86
N ILE A 297 -12.82 -6.87 18.64
CA ILE A 297 -13.14 -8.25 18.20
C ILE A 297 -12.40 -9.33 19.02
N TYR A 298 -11.25 -9.01 19.59
CA TYR A 298 -10.43 -9.91 20.41
C TYR A 298 -10.59 -9.66 21.93
N SER A 299 -11.39 -8.69 22.35
CA SER A 299 -11.57 -8.38 23.78
C SER A 299 -12.63 -9.27 24.46
N GLU A 300 -13.39 -10.04 23.67
CA GLU A 300 -14.42 -10.97 24.14
C GLU A 300 -13.99 -12.45 24.12
N ALA A 301 -12.70 -12.75 23.86
CA ALA A 301 -12.18 -14.11 23.76
C ALA A 301 -11.43 -14.58 25.03
#